data_672c30906f7d3d645a258f76e30a4a79
#
_entry.id   672c30906f7d3d645a258f76e30a4a79
#
_cell.length_a   1.000
_cell.length_b   1.000
_cell.length_c   1.000
_cell.angle_alpha   90.00
_cell.angle_beta   90.00
_cell.angle_gamma   90.00
#
_symmetry.space_group_name_H-M   'P 1'
#
loop_
_entity.id
_entity.type
_entity.pdbx_description
1 polymer ?
#
loop_
_entity_poly.entity_id
_entity_poly.type
_entity_poly.pdbx_seq_one_letter_code
_entity_poly.pdbx_strand_id
1 'polypeptide(L)'
;LLHVVSRETTVLFFGAPDLCEGVDRVNFSTDLIALVRSKVSGSSIFDQLKADTTALEKVRELGFATPTQTRVIAVANQKGGVGKTSTAVNVAAALAEAGLRVLLIDADPQGNASTAFGLEHPEGEPAVYDVIVEGKPISQIAKVTELGENLQVVVSNIDLSAVEIDLLEAVGRQSRLREAVRNYLIEVNRSGGKRVDYVIID
;
A
#
# COMPACT_ATOMS: atom_id res chain seq x y z
N LEU A 1 2.33 11.66 -12.11
CA LEU A 1 2.35 11.93 -10.67
C LEU A 1 0.99 12.49 -10.28
N LEU A 2 0.15 11.71 -9.61
CA LEU A 2 -1.10 12.22 -9.08
C LEU A 2 -0.85 12.60 -7.61
N HIS A 3 -0.92 13.90 -7.31
CA HIS A 3 -0.94 14.38 -5.94
C HIS A 3 -2.38 14.36 -5.45
N VAL A 4 -2.71 13.47 -4.52
CA VAL A 4 -3.89 13.65 -3.68
C VAL A 4 -3.39 14.27 -2.38
N VAL A 5 -3.56 15.58 -2.28
CA VAL A 5 -3.24 16.33 -1.07
C VAL A 5 -4.53 16.42 -0.25
N SER A 6 -4.68 15.59 0.78
CA SER A 6 -5.47 16.02 1.92
C SER A 6 -4.65 17.08 2.66
N ARG A 7 -5.27 17.95 3.46
CA ARG A 7 -4.53 19.02 4.17
C ARG A 7 -3.39 18.49 5.05
N GLU A 8 -3.28 17.17 5.27
CA GLU A 8 -2.37 16.54 6.21
C GLU A 8 -1.64 15.27 5.70
N THR A 9 -2.02 14.65 4.57
CA THR A 9 -1.38 13.44 4.06
C THR A 9 -1.16 13.54 2.54
N THR A 10 0.06 13.30 2.09
CA THR A 10 0.41 13.24 0.66
C THR A 10 0.45 11.77 0.24
N VAL A 11 -0.40 11.40 -0.71
CA VAL A 11 -0.36 10.08 -1.36
C VAL A 11 0.25 10.26 -2.73
N LEU A 12 1.41 9.67 -2.97
CA LEU A 12 2.11 9.72 -4.24
C LEU A 12 1.78 8.47 -5.05
N PHE A 13 1.19 8.64 -6.22
CA PHE A 13 0.94 7.55 -7.15
C PHE A 13 2.06 7.49 -8.18
N PHE A 14 2.72 6.35 -8.28
CA PHE A 14 3.66 6.05 -9.35
C PHE A 14 3.01 5.06 -10.30
N GLY A 15 2.85 5.41 -11.55
CA GLY A 15 2.43 4.46 -12.58
C GLY A 15 3.57 3.48 -12.92
N ALA A 16 3.24 2.26 -13.34
CA ALA A 16 4.20 1.28 -13.81
C ALA A 16 4.90 1.73 -15.12
N PRO A 17 6.03 1.27 -15.36
CA PRO A 17 7.20 1.92 -15.88
C PRO A 17 7.66 1.59 -17.27
N ASP A 18 7.07 1.84 -18.20
CA ASP A 18 7.80 2.54 -19.23
C ASP A 18 7.48 4.00 -19.10
N LEU A 19 7.18 4.07 -17.98
CA LEU A 19 6.89 4.47 -16.59
C LEU A 19 6.81 5.96 -16.43
N CYS A 20 6.80 6.74 -17.53
CA CYS A 20 6.56 8.16 -17.53
C CYS A 20 5.63 8.67 -18.62
N GLU A 21 5.01 7.82 -19.42
CA GLU A 21 4.03 8.27 -20.42
C GLU A 21 2.65 7.70 -20.12
N GLY A 22 1.74 8.57 -19.67
CA GLY A 22 0.32 8.28 -19.52
C GLY A 22 -0.17 8.13 -18.08
N VAL A 23 -0.26 9.24 -17.36
CA VAL A 23 -0.98 9.29 -16.09
C VAL A 23 -2.46 9.36 -16.38
N ASP A 24 -3.15 8.23 -16.35
CA ASP A 24 -4.61 8.24 -16.26
C ASP A 24 -5.00 8.86 -14.92
N ARG A 25 -5.72 9.96 -14.99
CA ARG A 25 -6.36 10.57 -13.83
C ARG A 25 -7.37 9.55 -13.28
N VAL A 26 -7.10 8.99 -12.12
CA VAL A 26 -8.16 8.34 -11.33
C VAL A 26 -9.10 9.44 -10.89
N ASN A 27 -10.18 9.64 -11.63
CA ASN A 27 -11.35 10.29 -11.09
C ASN A 27 -11.89 9.35 -10.01
N PHE A 28 -11.43 9.54 -8.75
CA PHE A 28 -12.29 9.25 -7.64
C PHE A 28 -13.50 10.13 -7.87
N SER A 29 -14.64 9.51 -8.17
CA SER A 29 -15.82 10.28 -8.55
C SER A 29 -16.02 11.35 -7.50
N THR A 30 -16.17 12.57 -7.93
CA THR A 30 -16.48 13.75 -7.09
C THR A 30 -17.66 13.43 -6.17
N ASP A 31 -18.43 12.42 -6.53
CA ASP A 31 -19.56 11.87 -5.80
C ASP A 31 -19.17 11.17 -4.50
N LEU A 32 -18.02 10.48 -4.43
CA LEU A 32 -17.58 9.84 -3.17
C LEU A 32 -17.13 10.89 -2.15
N ILE A 33 -16.46 11.96 -2.61
CA ILE A 33 -16.04 13.08 -1.76
C ILE A 33 -17.25 13.93 -1.35
N ALA A 34 -18.23 14.10 -2.24
CA ALA A 34 -19.48 14.79 -1.94
C ALA A 34 -20.34 13.99 -0.95
N LEU A 35 -20.37 12.65 -1.07
CA LEU A 35 -21.09 11.76 -0.16
C LEU A 35 -20.52 11.81 1.26
N VAL A 36 -19.19 11.87 1.40
CA VAL A 36 -18.54 11.99 2.72
C VAL A 36 -18.72 13.39 3.33
N ARG A 37 -18.78 14.45 2.50
CA ARG A 37 -18.96 15.83 2.98
C ARG A 37 -20.39 16.21 3.33
N SER A 38 -21.42 15.55 2.78
CA SER A 38 -22.82 15.97 2.94
C SER A 38 -23.48 15.54 4.26
N LYS A 39 -22.79 14.83 5.16
CA LYS A 39 -23.40 14.20 6.33
C LYS A 39 -22.87 14.62 7.71
N VAL A 40 -22.26 15.78 7.84
CA VAL A 40 -21.89 16.29 9.17
C VAL A 40 -22.82 17.46 9.53
N SER A 41 -24.07 17.16 9.82
CA SER A 41 -24.91 18.01 10.66
C SER A 41 -26.14 17.26 11.18
N GLY A 42 -26.18 16.97 12.46
CA GLY A 42 -27.42 16.77 13.22
C GLY A 42 -28.04 15.38 13.23
N SER A 43 -27.41 14.33 12.68
CA SER A 43 -27.93 12.97 12.76
C SER A 43 -27.40 12.21 13.98
N SER A 44 -28.27 11.37 14.57
CA SER A 44 -27.89 10.45 15.64
C SER A 44 -26.72 9.55 15.19
N ILE A 45 -25.83 9.16 16.11
CA ILE A 45 -24.76 8.19 15.85
C ILE A 45 -25.29 6.93 15.17
N PHE A 46 -26.51 6.52 15.51
CA PHE A 46 -27.19 5.37 14.91
C PHE A 46 -27.52 5.57 13.42
N ASP A 47 -27.92 6.78 13.03
CA ASP A 47 -28.22 7.11 11.64
C ASP A 47 -26.95 7.22 10.80
N GLN A 48 -25.84 7.67 11.42
CA GLN A 48 -24.53 7.68 10.80
C GLN A 48 -24.03 6.25 10.56
N LEU A 49 -24.08 5.38 11.56
CA LEU A 49 -23.70 3.97 11.42
C LEU A 49 -24.52 3.24 10.36
N LYS A 50 -25.84 3.46 10.31
CA LYS A 50 -26.70 2.90 9.26
C LYS A 50 -26.32 3.39 7.87
N ALA A 51 -26.06 4.68 7.73
CA ALA A 51 -25.67 5.27 6.45
C ALA A 51 -24.30 4.75 5.99
N ASP A 52 -23.35 4.59 6.92
CA ASP A 52 -22.02 4.07 6.61
C ASP A 52 -22.09 2.58 6.23
N THR A 53 -22.90 1.77 6.93
CA THR A 53 -23.13 0.35 6.57
C THR A 53 -23.76 0.24 5.18
N THR A 54 -24.77 1.04 4.87
CA THR A 54 -25.41 1.04 3.54
C THR A 54 -24.45 1.51 2.44
N ALA A 55 -23.57 2.47 2.75
CA ALA A 55 -22.54 2.93 1.81
C ALA A 55 -21.50 1.84 1.53
N LEU A 56 -21.07 1.10 2.57
CA LEU A 56 -20.17 -0.03 2.44
C LEU A 56 -20.78 -1.19 1.63
N GLU A 57 -22.05 -1.50 1.85
CA GLU A 57 -22.78 -2.50 1.07
C GLU A 57 -22.85 -2.12 -0.42
N LYS A 58 -23.17 -0.86 -0.73
CA LYS A 58 -23.15 -0.35 -2.11
C LYS A 58 -21.77 -0.41 -2.76
N VAL A 59 -20.72 -0.09 -2.02
CA VAL A 59 -19.33 -0.18 -2.52
C VAL A 59 -18.97 -1.64 -2.80
N ARG A 60 -19.39 -2.58 -1.95
CA ARG A 60 -19.21 -4.03 -2.17
C ARG A 60 -19.96 -4.52 -3.41
N GLU A 61 -21.21 -4.07 -3.62
CA GLU A 61 -22.01 -4.42 -4.79
C GLU A 61 -21.46 -3.87 -6.11
N LEU A 62 -20.91 -2.66 -6.10
CA LEU A 62 -20.34 -2.03 -7.29
C LEU A 62 -19.03 -2.68 -7.75
N GLY A 63 -18.35 -3.41 -6.85
CA GLY A 63 -17.04 -3.99 -7.10
C GLY A 63 -15.98 -2.93 -7.45
N PHE A 64 -14.75 -3.19 -7.11
CA PHE A 64 -13.66 -2.34 -7.60
C PHE A 64 -13.23 -2.81 -9.00
N ALA A 65 -13.17 -1.90 -9.94
CA ALA A 65 -12.63 -2.21 -11.26
C ALA A 65 -11.15 -2.64 -11.10
N THR A 66 -10.83 -3.81 -11.62
CA THR A 66 -9.44 -4.26 -11.67
C THR A 66 -8.65 -3.32 -12.56
N PRO A 67 -7.56 -2.72 -12.07
CA PRO A 67 -6.76 -1.81 -12.87
C PRO A 67 -6.14 -2.54 -14.06
N THR A 68 -5.98 -1.88 -15.20
CA THR A 68 -5.38 -2.47 -16.40
C THR A 68 -3.91 -2.80 -16.22
N GLN A 69 -3.23 -2.08 -15.30
CA GLN A 69 -1.83 -2.26 -14.94
C GLN A 69 -1.68 -2.21 -13.43
N THR A 70 -0.63 -2.84 -12.89
CA THR A 70 -0.27 -2.70 -11.47
C THR A 70 -0.06 -1.23 -11.12
N ARG A 71 -0.68 -0.77 -10.04
CA ARG A 71 -0.52 0.58 -9.52
C ARG A 71 0.36 0.56 -8.28
N VAL A 72 1.34 1.46 -8.23
CA VAL A 72 2.21 1.65 -7.06
C VAL A 72 1.81 2.94 -6.37
N ILE A 73 1.51 2.85 -5.08
CA ILE A 73 1.07 3.95 -4.23
C ILE A 73 2.05 4.07 -3.07
N ALA A 74 2.67 5.23 -2.88
CA ALA A 74 3.43 5.51 -1.67
C ALA A 74 2.63 6.49 -0.79
N VAL A 75 2.48 6.14 0.48
CA VAL A 75 1.84 6.97 1.50
C VAL A 75 2.93 7.64 2.31
N ALA A 76 3.19 8.91 2.03
CA ALA A 76 4.32 9.63 2.62
C ALA A 76 3.90 11.00 3.17
N ASN A 77 4.45 11.36 4.32
CA ASN A 77 4.36 12.71 4.89
C ASN A 77 5.51 12.93 5.86
N GLN A 78 6.09 14.11 5.87
CA GLN A 78 7.17 14.47 6.81
C GLN A 78 6.67 14.58 8.26
N LYS A 79 5.40 14.94 8.47
CA LYS A 79 4.83 15.10 9.80
C LYS A 79 4.46 13.73 10.39
N GLY A 80 4.91 13.49 11.63
CA GLY A 80 4.50 12.31 12.41
C GLY A 80 3.02 12.37 12.83
N GLY A 81 2.40 11.21 13.06
CA GLY A 81 1.05 11.12 13.64
C GLY A 81 -0.11 11.56 12.75
N VAL A 82 0.09 11.75 11.44
CA VAL A 82 -0.95 12.20 10.49
C VAL A 82 -1.74 11.05 9.84
N GLY A 83 -1.57 9.82 10.32
CA GLY A 83 -2.32 8.67 9.85
C GLY A 83 -1.79 8.01 8.59
N LYS A 84 -0.48 8.11 8.28
CA LYS A 84 0.13 7.43 7.11
C LYS A 84 -0.14 5.94 7.15
N THR A 85 0.35 5.26 8.17
CA THR A 85 0.19 3.82 8.37
C THR A 85 -1.28 3.41 8.42
N SER A 86 -2.12 4.16 9.15
CA SER A 86 -3.56 3.88 9.18
C SER A 86 -4.18 3.97 7.77
N THR A 87 -3.75 4.93 6.96
CA THR A 87 -4.23 5.06 5.57
C THR A 87 -3.75 3.89 4.72
N ALA A 88 -2.45 3.56 4.77
CA ALA A 88 -1.87 2.46 3.99
C ALA A 88 -2.54 1.12 4.34
N VAL A 89 -2.66 0.80 5.63
CA VAL A 89 -3.26 -0.43 6.15
C VAL A 89 -4.73 -0.56 5.73
N ASN A 90 -5.54 0.48 5.97
CA ASN A 90 -6.98 0.42 5.65
C ASN A 90 -7.23 0.36 4.13
N VAL A 91 -6.45 1.08 3.32
CA VAL A 91 -6.55 1.00 1.85
C VAL A 91 -6.15 -0.38 1.35
N ALA A 92 -5.05 -0.95 1.87
CA ALA A 92 -4.60 -2.29 1.50
C ALA A 92 -5.66 -3.35 1.84
N ALA A 93 -6.21 -3.32 3.06
CA ALA A 93 -7.24 -4.24 3.51
C ALA A 93 -8.51 -4.12 2.66
N ALA A 94 -9.02 -2.91 2.43
CA ALA A 94 -10.23 -2.69 1.65
C ALA A 94 -10.11 -3.17 0.19
N LEU A 95 -8.96 -2.95 -0.44
CA LEU A 95 -8.69 -3.45 -1.79
C LEU A 95 -8.62 -4.98 -1.82
N ALA A 96 -7.97 -5.60 -0.82
CA ALA A 96 -7.87 -7.05 -0.73
C ALA A 96 -9.24 -7.71 -0.45
N GLU A 97 -10.06 -7.13 0.44
CA GLU A 97 -11.45 -7.57 0.68
C GLU A 97 -12.32 -7.45 -0.56
N ALA A 98 -12.05 -6.47 -1.42
CA ALA A 98 -12.71 -6.32 -2.71
C ALA A 98 -12.22 -7.32 -3.78
N GLY A 99 -11.35 -8.27 -3.42
CA GLY A 99 -10.83 -9.32 -4.29
C GLY A 99 -9.65 -8.91 -5.17
N LEU A 100 -9.09 -7.73 -4.95
CA LEU A 100 -7.88 -7.27 -5.65
C LEU A 100 -6.62 -7.79 -4.97
N ARG A 101 -5.58 -8.04 -5.75
CA ARG A 101 -4.29 -8.50 -5.21
C ARG A 101 -3.40 -7.32 -4.84
N VAL A 102 -3.04 -7.27 -3.57
CA VAL A 102 -2.28 -6.16 -2.97
C VAL A 102 -0.97 -6.69 -2.37
N LEU A 103 0.11 -6.01 -2.68
CA LEU A 103 1.37 -6.11 -1.94
C LEU A 103 1.52 -4.83 -1.11
N LEU A 104 1.54 -4.96 0.21
CA LEU A 104 1.93 -3.87 1.11
C LEU A 104 3.41 -4.01 1.45
N ILE A 105 4.15 -2.93 1.38
CA ILE A 105 5.55 -2.84 1.83
C ILE A 105 5.59 -1.86 2.98
N ASP A 106 5.89 -2.38 4.17
CA ASP A 106 6.13 -1.58 5.35
C ASP A 106 7.57 -1.03 5.27
N ALA A 107 7.72 0.28 5.17
CA ALA A 107 9.01 0.96 5.09
C ALA A 107 9.29 1.85 6.31
N ASP A 108 8.58 1.62 7.42
CA ASP A 108 8.87 2.23 8.72
C ASP A 108 9.62 1.22 9.61
N PRO A 109 10.81 1.56 10.16
CA PRO A 109 11.53 0.69 11.09
C PRO A 109 10.72 0.24 12.32
N GLN A 110 9.67 0.99 12.66
CA GLN A 110 8.78 0.64 13.77
C GLN A 110 7.83 -0.53 13.44
N GLY A 111 7.67 -0.92 12.16
CA GLY A 111 6.85 -2.04 11.75
C GLY A 111 5.36 -1.92 12.08
N ASN A 112 4.84 -0.70 12.12
CA ASN A 112 3.46 -0.46 12.53
C ASN A 112 2.43 -1.06 11.57
N ALA A 113 2.69 -1.06 10.26
CA ALA A 113 1.83 -1.69 9.28
C ALA A 113 1.89 -3.22 9.39
N SER A 114 3.07 -3.78 9.65
CA SER A 114 3.28 -5.20 9.92
C SER A 114 2.49 -5.67 11.13
N THR A 115 2.59 -4.94 12.24
CA THR A 115 1.82 -5.18 13.48
C THR A 115 0.32 -5.11 13.24
N ALA A 116 -0.16 -4.16 12.45
CA ALA A 116 -1.58 -4.00 12.16
C ALA A 116 -2.21 -5.22 11.47
N PHE A 117 -1.42 -6.00 10.74
CA PHE A 117 -1.84 -7.27 10.14
C PHE A 117 -1.46 -8.51 10.97
N GLY A 118 -1.05 -8.33 12.22
CA GLY A 118 -0.71 -9.43 13.14
C GLY A 118 0.53 -10.23 12.72
N LEU A 119 1.40 -9.65 11.89
CA LEU A 119 2.60 -10.32 11.41
C LEU A 119 3.76 -10.08 12.36
N GLU A 120 4.42 -11.16 12.80
CA GLU A 120 5.64 -11.07 13.59
C GLU A 120 6.79 -10.57 12.72
N HIS A 121 7.60 -9.66 13.28
CA HIS A 121 8.73 -9.04 12.59
C HIS A 121 9.87 -8.70 13.58
N PRO A 122 10.38 -9.69 14.33
CA PRO A 122 11.48 -9.46 15.27
C PRO A 122 12.77 -9.06 14.53
N GLU A 123 13.71 -8.46 15.28
CA GLU A 123 15.04 -8.13 14.81
C GLU A 123 15.77 -9.39 14.28
N GLY A 124 16.48 -9.24 13.17
CA GLY A 124 17.23 -10.33 12.51
C GLY A 124 16.37 -11.30 11.68
N GLU A 125 15.04 -11.16 11.67
CA GLU A 125 14.18 -11.93 10.79
C GLU A 125 14.05 -11.26 9.41
N PRO A 126 13.89 -12.07 8.34
CA PRO A 126 13.78 -11.53 6.98
C PRO A 126 12.69 -10.46 6.85
N ALA A 127 13.07 -9.27 6.41
CA ALA A 127 12.25 -8.07 6.35
C ALA A 127 12.58 -7.20 5.12
N VAL A 128 11.97 -6.04 5.00
CA VAL A 128 12.23 -5.10 3.91
C VAL A 128 13.69 -4.64 3.85
N TYR A 129 14.41 -4.65 4.97
CA TYR A 129 15.87 -4.42 5.01
C TYR A 129 16.60 -5.35 4.06
N ASP A 130 16.36 -6.65 4.13
CA ASP A 130 17.00 -7.67 3.28
C ASP A 130 16.71 -7.46 1.80
N VAL A 131 15.50 -6.99 1.48
CA VAL A 131 15.13 -6.63 0.10
C VAL A 131 15.98 -5.46 -0.41
N ILE A 132 16.15 -4.43 0.43
CA ILE A 132 16.80 -3.18 0.04
C ILE A 132 18.33 -3.31 0.07
N VAL A 133 18.89 -3.91 1.12
CA VAL A 133 20.35 -3.97 1.34
C VAL A 133 20.95 -5.22 0.71
N GLU A 134 20.36 -6.38 0.98
CA GLU A 134 20.90 -7.67 0.53
C GLU A 134 20.39 -8.09 -0.86
N GLY A 135 19.35 -7.41 -1.39
CA GLY A 135 18.77 -7.73 -2.69
C GLY A 135 17.98 -9.04 -2.70
N LYS A 136 17.49 -9.50 -1.54
CA LYS A 136 16.64 -10.69 -1.47
C LYS A 136 15.34 -10.47 -2.25
N PRO A 137 14.85 -11.47 -2.98
CA PRO A 137 13.58 -11.37 -3.69
C PRO A 137 12.40 -11.13 -2.75
N ILE A 138 11.49 -10.24 -3.12
CA ILE A 138 10.25 -9.96 -2.37
C ILE A 138 9.45 -11.24 -2.15
N SER A 139 9.42 -12.16 -3.14
CA SER A 139 8.72 -13.44 -3.05
C SER A 139 9.18 -14.35 -1.90
N GLN A 140 10.41 -14.16 -1.40
CA GLN A 140 10.94 -14.90 -0.25
C GLN A 140 10.63 -14.25 1.09
N ILE A 141 10.29 -12.96 1.10
CA ILE A 141 10.10 -12.15 2.31
C ILE A 141 8.62 -11.89 2.57
N ALA A 142 7.82 -11.71 1.52
CA ALA A 142 6.41 -11.38 1.63
C ALA A 142 5.62 -12.45 2.40
N LYS A 143 4.90 -12.03 3.44
CA LYS A 143 4.05 -12.87 4.28
C LYS A 143 2.59 -12.70 3.89
N VAL A 144 1.84 -13.80 3.84
CA VAL A 144 0.38 -13.78 3.62
C VAL A 144 -0.30 -13.39 4.92
N THR A 145 -1.32 -12.55 4.84
CA THR A 145 -2.11 -12.10 5.99
C THR A 145 -3.34 -13.01 6.22
N GLU A 146 -4.08 -12.78 7.30
CA GLU A 146 -5.37 -13.44 7.57
C GLU A 146 -6.44 -13.13 6.49
N LEU A 147 -6.27 -12.06 5.71
CA LEU A 147 -7.12 -11.76 4.54
C LEU A 147 -6.82 -12.67 3.33
N GLY A 148 -5.95 -13.65 3.50
CA GLY A 148 -5.59 -14.64 2.51
C GLY A 148 -4.63 -14.12 1.43
N GLU A 149 -4.55 -14.85 0.31
CA GLU A 149 -3.59 -14.57 -0.75
C GLU A 149 -3.78 -13.22 -1.46
N ASN A 150 -4.90 -12.55 -1.23
CA ASN A 150 -5.16 -11.24 -1.81
C ASN A 150 -4.32 -10.14 -1.18
N LEU A 151 -3.81 -10.34 0.05
CA LEU A 151 -2.93 -9.39 0.71
C LEU A 151 -1.66 -10.05 1.21
N GLN A 152 -0.55 -9.64 0.63
CA GLN A 152 0.79 -9.98 1.10
C GLN A 152 1.48 -8.74 1.65
N VAL A 153 2.28 -8.92 2.69
CA VAL A 153 3.00 -7.84 3.35
C VAL A 153 4.49 -8.18 3.40
N VAL A 154 5.31 -7.26 2.90
CA VAL A 154 6.75 -7.24 3.20
C VAL A 154 6.89 -6.50 4.52
N VAL A 155 7.20 -7.24 5.58
CA VAL A 155 7.29 -6.71 6.94
C VAL A 155 8.53 -5.84 7.11
N SER A 156 8.47 -4.91 8.06
CA SER A 156 9.61 -4.12 8.51
C SER A 156 9.96 -4.45 9.95
N ASN A 157 11.22 -4.26 10.29
CA ASN A 157 11.73 -4.35 11.65
C ASN A 157 12.79 -3.27 11.90
N ILE A 158 13.36 -3.25 13.09
CA ILE A 158 14.33 -2.22 13.53
C ILE A 158 15.59 -2.20 12.66
N ASP A 159 15.94 -3.31 12.00
CA ASP A 159 17.13 -3.39 11.13
C ASP A 159 17.08 -2.36 9.99
N LEU A 160 15.85 -1.97 9.56
CA LEU A 160 15.67 -0.93 8.55
C LEU A 160 16.29 0.42 8.93
N SER A 161 16.46 0.70 10.21
CA SER A 161 17.13 1.92 10.68
C SER A 161 18.60 2.02 10.23
N ALA A 162 19.25 0.91 9.89
CA ALA A 162 20.64 0.86 9.43
C ALA A 162 20.79 1.13 7.92
N VAL A 163 19.71 1.08 7.15
CA VAL A 163 19.73 1.16 5.67
C VAL A 163 20.49 2.38 5.14
N GLU A 164 20.30 3.55 5.75
CA GLU A 164 20.98 4.77 5.31
C GLU A 164 22.51 4.65 5.43
N ILE A 165 22.99 4.01 6.49
CA ILE A 165 24.42 3.79 6.75
C ILE A 165 24.96 2.72 5.81
N ASP A 166 24.27 1.58 5.72
CA ASP A 166 24.73 0.43 4.94
C ASP A 166 24.75 0.69 3.43
N LEU A 167 23.89 1.63 2.99
CA LEU A 167 23.84 2.03 1.59
C LEU A 167 24.63 3.31 1.25
N LEU A 168 25.38 3.89 2.18
CA LEU A 168 26.12 5.15 1.92
C LEU A 168 26.98 5.08 0.66
N GLU A 169 27.71 3.99 0.47
CA GLU A 169 28.62 3.79 -0.65
C GLU A 169 27.99 3.00 -1.82
N ALA A 170 26.76 2.53 -1.66
CA ALA A 170 26.13 1.69 -2.66
C ALA A 170 25.67 2.48 -3.89
N VAL A 171 26.14 2.09 -5.06
CA VAL A 171 25.69 2.64 -6.34
C VAL A 171 24.22 2.26 -6.55
N GLY A 172 23.42 3.23 -6.94
CA GLY A 172 21.98 2.99 -7.25
C GLY A 172 21.09 2.78 -6.01
N ARG A 173 21.55 3.16 -4.82
CA ARG A 173 20.79 3.00 -3.56
C ARG A 173 19.33 3.49 -3.64
N GLN A 174 19.09 4.57 -4.39
CA GLN A 174 17.76 5.19 -4.53
C GLN A 174 16.80 4.36 -5.39
N SER A 175 17.29 3.39 -6.18
CA SER A 175 16.46 2.56 -7.06
C SER A 175 16.21 1.15 -6.53
N ARG A 176 16.88 0.72 -5.44
CA ARG A 176 16.87 -0.67 -4.98
C ARG A 176 15.46 -1.21 -4.70
N LEU A 177 14.66 -0.48 -3.92
CA LEU A 177 13.28 -0.90 -3.65
C LEU A 177 12.45 -0.93 -4.94
N ARG A 178 12.59 0.06 -5.82
CA ARG A 178 11.90 0.10 -7.10
C ARG A 178 12.26 -1.09 -7.98
N GLU A 179 13.55 -1.44 -8.05
CA GLU A 179 14.02 -2.60 -8.81
C GLU A 179 13.53 -3.91 -8.21
N ALA A 180 13.51 -4.05 -6.89
CA ALA A 180 12.96 -5.21 -6.20
C ALA A 180 11.48 -5.40 -6.50
N VAL A 181 10.68 -4.33 -6.43
CA VAL A 181 9.26 -4.35 -6.79
C VAL A 181 9.08 -4.75 -8.26
N ARG A 182 9.85 -4.14 -9.17
CA ARG A 182 9.79 -4.48 -10.60
C ARG A 182 10.10 -5.96 -10.85
N ASN A 183 11.15 -6.48 -10.24
CA ASN A 183 11.56 -7.88 -10.39
C ASN A 183 10.48 -8.82 -9.86
N TYR A 184 9.89 -8.51 -8.71
CA TYR A 184 8.79 -9.27 -8.14
C TYR A 184 7.56 -9.31 -9.07
N LEU A 185 7.16 -8.18 -9.65
CA LEU A 185 6.04 -8.13 -10.59
C LEU A 185 6.31 -8.95 -11.85
N ILE A 186 7.55 -8.94 -12.34
CA ILE A 186 7.97 -9.78 -13.49
C ILE A 186 7.92 -11.27 -13.10
N GLU A 187 8.41 -11.63 -11.91
CA GLU A 187 8.39 -13.00 -11.38
C GLU A 187 6.97 -13.55 -11.30
N VAL A 188 6.05 -12.80 -10.67
CA VAL A 188 4.63 -13.17 -10.54
C VAL A 188 3.98 -13.40 -11.92
N ASN A 189 4.24 -12.49 -12.86
CA ASN A 189 3.69 -12.62 -14.21
C ASN A 189 4.25 -13.84 -14.97
N ARG A 190 5.53 -14.17 -14.78
CA ARG A 190 6.18 -15.31 -15.44
C ARG A 190 5.77 -16.66 -14.84
N SER A 191 5.52 -16.72 -13.54
CA SER A 191 5.07 -17.94 -12.85
C SER A 191 3.62 -18.35 -13.17
N GLY A 192 2.91 -17.57 -13.98
CA GLY A 192 1.49 -17.78 -14.27
C GLY A 192 0.58 -17.44 -13.10
N GLY A 193 1.11 -16.78 -12.08
CA GLY A 193 0.33 -16.26 -10.94
C GLY A 193 -0.63 -15.15 -11.37
N LYS A 194 -1.65 -14.91 -10.56
CA LYS A 194 -2.50 -13.75 -10.76
C LYS A 194 -1.68 -12.48 -10.56
N ARG A 195 -1.80 -11.52 -11.46
CA ARG A 195 -1.12 -10.22 -11.38
C ARG A 195 -1.43 -9.51 -10.06
N VAL A 196 -0.44 -8.83 -9.52
CA VAL A 196 -0.62 -7.88 -8.41
C VAL A 196 -1.29 -6.62 -8.96
N ASP A 197 -2.42 -6.22 -8.37
CA ASP A 197 -3.18 -5.05 -8.81
C ASP A 197 -2.64 -3.76 -8.21
N TYR A 198 -2.25 -3.81 -6.94
CA TYR A 198 -1.70 -2.67 -6.21
C TYR A 198 -0.47 -3.04 -5.41
N VAL A 199 0.53 -2.16 -5.43
CA VAL A 199 1.64 -2.14 -4.48
C VAL A 199 1.48 -0.88 -3.64
N ILE A 200 1.40 -1.03 -2.32
CA ILE A 200 1.28 0.09 -1.38
C ILE A 200 2.56 0.14 -0.55
N ILE A 201 3.14 1.31 -0.40
CA ILE A 201 4.36 1.54 0.41
C ILE A 201 3.97 2.50 1.52
N ASP A 202 4.12 2.07 2.79
CA ASP A 202 3.88 2.88 3.99
C ASP A 202 5.14 3.56 4.45
#